data_bb45a383f7d657daed038a850d606a2a
#
_entry.id   bb45a383f7d657daed038a850d606a2a
#
_cell.length_a   1.000
_cell.length_b   1.000
_cell.length_c   1.000
_cell.angle_alpha   90.00
_cell.angle_beta   90.00
_cell.angle_gamma   90.00
#
_symmetry.space_group_name_H-M   'P 1'
#
loop_
_entity.id
_entity.type
_entity.pdbx_description
1 polymer ?
#
loop_
_entity_poly.entity_id
_entity_poly.type
_entity_poly.pdbx_seq_one_letter_code
_entity_poly.pdbx_strand_id
1 'polypeptide(L)' 'MDTILIIGEDAGIVWNALNDLGKLDVKQLKKATKLRTDKELFAAIGWLAKEEKLLFEENEKGELLIALRY' A
#
# COMPACT_ATOMS: atom_id res chain seq x y z
N MET A 1 -9.43 19.98 6.97
CA MET A 1 -8.85 18.63 6.88
C MET A 1 -7.61 18.68 5.99
N ASP A 2 -6.48 18.23 6.48
CA ASP A 2 -5.25 18.21 5.69
C ASP A 2 -5.12 16.87 4.95
N THR A 3 -5.45 16.88 3.68
CA THR A 3 -5.43 15.66 2.85
C THR A 3 -4.04 15.06 2.74
N ILE A 4 -3.00 15.91 2.63
CA ILE A 4 -1.62 15.43 2.52
C ILE A 4 -1.21 14.70 3.80
N LEU A 5 -1.57 15.23 4.95
CA LEU A 5 -1.28 14.61 6.24
C LEU A 5 -1.97 13.25 6.35
N ILE A 6 -3.24 13.17 5.93
CA ILE A 6 -4.01 11.93 5.96
C ILE A 6 -3.38 10.88 5.04
N ILE A 7 -2.98 11.26 3.83
CA ILE A 7 -2.32 10.35 2.90
C ILE A 7 -1.00 9.85 3.50
N GLY A 8 -0.24 10.72 4.15
CA GLY A 8 1.00 10.34 4.81
C GLY A 8 0.78 9.35 5.95
N GLU A 9 -0.27 9.55 6.76
CA GLU A 9 -0.62 8.63 7.84
C GLU A 9 -1.05 7.28 7.28
N ASP A 10 -1.88 7.28 6.24
CA ASP A 10 -2.32 6.05 5.57
C ASP A 10 -1.14 5.32 4.92
N ALA A 11 -0.19 6.07 4.37
CA ALA A 11 1.04 5.48 3.83
C ALA A 11 1.84 4.75 4.91
N GLY A 12 1.91 5.31 6.11
CA GLY A 12 2.54 4.65 7.25
C GLY A 12 1.84 3.35 7.62
N ILE A 13 0.51 3.32 7.58
CA ILE A 13 -0.27 2.11 7.86
C ILE A 13 0.02 1.04 6.80
N VAL A 14 0.06 1.43 5.52
CA VAL A 14 0.39 0.51 4.43
C VAL A 14 1.81 -0.03 4.58
N TRP A 15 2.76 0.84 4.88
CA TRP A 15 4.15 0.46 5.07
C TRP A 15 4.28 -0.60 6.19
N ASN A 16 3.63 -0.34 7.32
CA ASN A 16 3.68 -1.26 8.45
C ASN A 16 3.07 -2.62 8.12
N ALA A 17 1.94 -2.64 7.39
CA ALA A 17 1.31 -3.89 6.98
C ALA A 17 2.25 -4.72 6.09
N LEU A 18 2.90 -4.08 5.13
CA LEU A 18 3.85 -4.76 4.25
C LEU A 18 5.10 -5.21 4.99
N ASN A 19 5.54 -4.42 5.96
CA ASN A 19 6.71 -4.78 6.77
C ASN A 19 6.42 -6.01 7.64
N ASP A 20 5.23 -6.08 8.20
CA ASP A 20 4.84 -7.17 9.10
C ASP A 20 4.45 -8.45 8.36
N LEU A 21 3.76 -8.33 7.24
CA LEU A 21 3.15 -9.46 6.54
C LEU A 21 3.86 -9.87 5.25
N GLY A 22 4.77 -9.03 4.77
CA GLY A 22 5.47 -9.28 3.52
C GLY A 22 4.66 -8.89 2.30
N LYS A 23 4.96 -9.49 1.17
CA LYS A 23 4.32 -9.20 -0.12
C LYS A 23 2.83 -9.56 -0.08
N LEU A 24 1.98 -8.62 -0.46
CA LEU A 24 0.53 -8.79 -0.47
C LEU A 24 -0.07 -8.32 -1.79
N ASP A 25 -1.18 -8.92 -2.19
CA ASP A 25 -1.97 -8.36 -3.28
C ASP A 25 -2.82 -7.20 -2.75
N VAL A 26 -3.48 -6.47 -3.65
CA VAL A 26 -4.26 -5.28 -3.29
C VAL A 26 -5.38 -5.62 -2.31
N LYS A 27 -6.06 -6.73 -2.54
CA LYS A 27 -7.19 -7.16 -1.69
C LYS A 27 -6.72 -7.50 -0.28
N GLN A 28 -5.63 -8.24 -0.17
CA GLN A 28 -5.03 -8.59 1.11
C GLN A 28 -4.55 -7.35 1.84
N LEU A 29 -3.93 -6.42 1.10
CA LEU A 29 -3.42 -5.19 1.69
C LEU A 29 -4.55 -4.32 2.22
N LYS A 30 -5.64 -4.20 1.47
CA LYS A 30 -6.81 -3.45 1.94
C LYS A 30 -7.36 -4.03 3.23
N LYS A 31 -7.46 -5.34 3.31
CA LYS A 31 -7.95 -6.05 4.49
C LYS A 31 -7.00 -5.84 5.68
N ALA A 32 -5.70 -5.96 5.45
CA ALA A 32 -4.69 -5.83 6.50
C ALA A 32 -4.62 -4.40 7.07
N THR A 33 -4.77 -3.39 6.21
CA THR A 33 -4.70 -1.99 6.63
C THR A 33 -6.01 -1.48 7.22
N LYS A 34 -7.12 -2.13 6.92
CA LYS A 34 -8.46 -1.71 7.32
C LYS A 34 -8.84 -0.32 6.78
N LEU A 35 -8.21 0.11 5.71
CA LEU A 35 -8.58 1.36 5.05
C LEU A 35 -9.96 1.19 4.43
N ARG A 36 -10.78 2.23 4.54
CA ARG A 36 -12.21 2.17 4.24
C ARG A 36 -12.53 2.08 2.76
N THR A 37 -11.73 2.73 1.92
CA THR A 37 -11.99 2.80 0.49
C THR A 37 -10.75 2.46 -0.32
N ASP A 38 -10.95 2.02 -1.55
CA ASP A 38 -9.86 1.79 -2.49
C ASP A 38 -9.10 3.09 -2.78
N LYS A 39 -9.83 4.21 -2.78
CA LYS A 39 -9.25 5.52 -3.01
C LYS A 39 -8.19 5.84 -1.96
N GLU A 40 -8.51 5.62 -0.68
CA GLU A 40 -7.56 5.84 0.41
C GLU A 40 -6.34 4.92 0.29
N LEU A 41 -6.58 3.65 -0.05
CA LEU A 41 -5.52 2.67 -0.21
C LEU A 41 -4.59 3.05 -1.36
N PHE A 42 -5.15 3.37 -2.54
CA PHE A 42 -4.32 3.72 -3.69
C PHE A 42 -3.60 5.05 -3.54
N ALA A 43 -4.19 6.01 -2.83
CA ALA A 43 -3.49 7.25 -2.51
C ALA A 43 -2.24 6.97 -1.67
N ALA A 44 -2.36 6.10 -0.66
CA ALA A 44 -1.25 5.72 0.20
C ALA A 44 -0.18 4.93 -0.58
N ILE A 45 -0.61 4.01 -1.44
CA ILE A 45 0.30 3.25 -2.31
C ILE A 45 1.05 4.19 -3.24
N GLY A 46 0.35 5.14 -3.85
CA GLY A 46 0.96 6.13 -4.73
C GLY A 46 1.99 7.00 -4.03
N TRP A 47 1.71 7.38 -2.79
CA TRP A 47 2.66 8.14 -1.98
C TRP A 47 3.95 7.35 -1.76
N LEU A 48 3.83 6.08 -1.34
CA LEU A 48 4.99 5.23 -1.11
C LEU A 48 5.73 4.90 -2.42
N ALA A 49 5.01 4.74 -3.52
CA ALA A 49 5.61 4.49 -4.82
C ALA A 49 6.46 5.68 -5.28
N LYS A 50 5.95 6.90 -5.08
CA LYS A 50 6.70 8.12 -5.38
C LYS A 50 7.97 8.21 -4.55
N GLU A 51 7.93 7.76 -3.30
CA GLU A 51 9.07 7.73 -2.40
C GLU A 51 10.03 6.57 -2.70
N GLU A 52 9.73 5.78 -3.72
CA GLU A 52 10.53 4.61 -4.13
C GLU A 52 10.66 3.55 -3.03
N LYS A 53 9.62 3.41 -2.22
CA LYS A 53 9.62 2.46 -1.10
C LYS A 53 8.91 1.15 -1.41
N LEU A 54 8.36 1.01 -2.61
CA LEU A 54 7.61 -0.17 -3.00
C LEU A 54 8.20 -0.86 -4.21
N LEU A 55 7.99 -2.17 -4.26
CA LEU A 55 8.22 -3.00 -5.45
C LEU A 55 6.88 -3.55 -5.88
N PHE A 56 6.66 -3.58 -7.19
CA PHE A 56 5.42 -4.10 -7.77
C PHE A 56 5.76 -5.29 -8.66
N GLU A 57 4.95 -6.33 -8.53
CA GLU A 57 5.03 -7.51 -9.39
C GLU A 57 3.64 -7.88 -9.86
N GLU A 58 3.57 -8.63 -10.94
CA GLU A 58 2.34 -9.20 -11.42
C GLU A 58 2.47 -10.72 -11.38
N ASN A 59 1.49 -11.42 -10.80
CA ASN A 59 1.53 -12.87 -10.75
C ASN A 59 0.96 -13.48 -12.02
N GLU A 60 0.92 -14.82 -12.10
CA GLU A 60 0.42 -15.53 -13.28
C GLU A 60 -1.03 -15.23 -13.61
N LYS A 61 -1.81 -14.82 -12.62
CA LYS A 61 -3.22 -14.46 -12.80
C LYS A 61 -3.42 -13.00 -13.17
N GLY A 62 -2.35 -12.24 -13.33
CA GLY A 62 -2.44 -10.82 -13.63
C GLY A 62 -2.73 -9.95 -12.41
N GLU A 63 -2.66 -10.49 -11.21
CA GLU A 63 -2.89 -9.73 -9.98
C GLU A 63 -1.64 -8.95 -9.59
N LEU A 64 -1.83 -7.72 -9.14
CA LEU A 64 -0.74 -6.86 -8.68
C LEU A 64 -0.32 -7.27 -7.28
N LEU A 65 0.97 -7.53 -7.11
CA LEU A 65 1.57 -7.81 -5.80
C LEU A 65 2.45 -6.64 -5.40
N ILE A 66 2.37 -6.29 -4.13
CA ILE A 66 3.07 -5.12 -3.59
C ILE A 66 3.96 -5.57 -2.44
N ALA A 67 5.20 -5.12 -2.45
CA ALA A 67 6.17 -5.41 -1.41
C ALA A 67 6.99 -4.17 -1.09
N LEU A 68 7.65 -4.17 0.05
CA LEU A 68 8.57 -3.10 0.40
C LEU A 68 9.88 -3.25 -0.38
N ARG A 69 10.44 -2.11 -0.74
CA ARG A 69 11.79 -2.01 -1.29
C ARG A 69 12.71 -1.58 -0.15
N TYR A 70 13.66 -2.41 0.16
CA TYR A 70 14.64 -2.12 1.20
C TYR A 70 15.96 -1.58 0.65
#